data_67ce0943ca66b8280a19715c798c889e
#
_entry.id   67ce0943ca66b8280a19715c798c889e
#
_cell.length_a   1.000
_cell.length_b   1.000
_cell.length_c   1.000
_cell.angle_alpha   90.00
_cell.angle_beta   90.00
_cell.angle_gamma   90.00
#
_symmetry.space_group_name_H-M   'P 1'
#
loop_
_entity.id
_entity.type
_entity.pdbx_description
1 polymer ?
#
loop_
_entity_poly.entity_id
_entity_poly.type
_entity_poly.pdbx_seq_one_letter_code
_entity_poly.pdbx_strand_id
1 'polypeptide(L)'
;MTHAVGSPRSEVPANSAVASRENEEYINLAILPSAEADVPSELLLEITVETVDSALAAEHAGADRIELCGELNQGGITPAIAAMRKVHEDLEIPVFPIIRPRKGDFVYSDAEFAAMRRDIISARDLGMEGLVLGILRPDNSVDVERTRELVELAHPLEVTFHRAFDYANDLPRSLEDVIATGVTRLLTAGGALSAPEGCETLRKLVELAGPRIIVLPGAGLHAGNIAKLAEETRAREFHSGLGGILPYGSSNLARFESEVHAMKRALRSLNASAPAPARANSSTAP
;
A
#
# COMPACT_ATOMS: atom_id res chain seq x y z
N MET A 1 40.43 -59.10 -32.65
CA MET A 1 41.32 -58.41 -33.58
C MET A 1 41.23 -56.95 -33.19
N THR A 2 42.11 -56.50 -32.29
CA THR A 2 43.36 -55.77 -32.53
C THR A 2 43.22 -54.66 -33.53
N HIS A 3 43.35 -53.41 -33.18
CA HIS A 3 44.56 -52.67 -32.92
C HIS A 3 44.32 -51.31 -32.24
N ALA A 4 45.18 -51.04 -31.27
CA ALA A 4 45.48 -49.78 -30.62
C ALA A 4 46.43 -48.92 -31.48
N VAL A 5 46.84 -47.77 -30.90
CA VAL A 5 47.94 -46.84 -31.26
C VAL A 5 47.38 -45.47 -31.74
N GLY A 6 47.75 -44.33 -31.23
CA GLY A 6 48.69 -43.89 -30.23
C GLY A 6 48.67 -42.34 -30.27
N SER A 7 48.90 -41.72 -29.14
CA SER A 7 49.19 -40.26 -29.02
C SER A 7 50.55 -39.92 -29.67
N PRO A 8 50.79 -38.63 -29.98
CA PRO A 8 51.87 -38.02 -29.23
C PRO A 8 51.59 -36.62 -28.65
N ARG A 9 52.30 -36.37 -27.56
CA ARG A 9 52.55 -35.07 -26.90
C ARG A 9 53.55 -34.25 -27.74
N SER A 10 53.45 -32.94 -27.67
CA SER A 10 54.58 -31.99 -27.73
C SER A 10 54.02 -30.63 -27.28
N GLU A 11 54.40 -30.18 -26.18
CA GLU A 11 55.52 -29.31 -25.77
C GLU A 11 55.14 -27.83 -25.81
N VAL A 12 55.23 -27.25 -24.58
CA VAL A 12 55.14 -25.81 -24.26
C VAL A 12 56.47 -25.15 -24.64
N PRO A 13 56.51 -23.88 -25.02
CA PRO A 13 57.51 -23.03 -24.39
C PRO A 13 56.89 -21.83 -23.64
N ALA A 14 57.51 -21.61 -22.48
CA ALA A 14 57.34 -20.44 -21.67
C ALA A 14 58.11 -19.25 -22.27
N ASN A 15 57.65 -18.10 -21.89
CA ASN A 15 58.33 -16.82 -21.64
C ASN A 15 57.84 -15.68 -22.56
N SER A 16 57.30 -14.62 -22.04
CA SER A 16 57.97 -13.56 -21.30
C SER A 16 56.95 -12.51 -20.83
N ALA A 17 57.25 -11.98 -19.68
CA ALA A 17 56.58 -10.87 -19.03
C ALA A 17 56.54 -9.60 -19.88
N VAL A 18 55.37 -8.94 -19.96
CA VAL A 18 55.32 -7.46 -20.07
C VAL A 18 54.22 -6.97 -19.14
N ALA A 19 54.59 -5.98 -18.38
CA ALA A 19 53.97 -5.34 -17.25
C ALA A 19 52.55 -4.77 -17.47
N SER A 20 51.77 -4.89 -16.41
CA SER A 20 51.05 -3.83 -15.71
C SER A 20 50.44 -2.69 -16.56
N ARG A 21 49.13 -2.66 -16.61
CA ARG A 21 48.38 -1.42 -16.34
C ARG A 21 47.03 -1.84 -15.75
N GLU A 22 46.95 -1.69 -14.44
CA GLU A 22 45.74 -1.64 -13.68
C GLU A 22 44.89 -0.49 -14.21
N ASN A 23 43.78 -0.81 -14.89
CA ASN A 23 42.69 0.12 -15.06
C ASN A 23 41.74 -0.06 -13.89
N GLU A 24 42.01 0.67 -12.80
CA GLU A 24 40.99 1.03 -11.85
C GLU A 24 39.98 1.93 -12.58
N GLU A 25 38.96 1.32 -13.15
CA GLU A 25 37.69 2.02 -13.44
C GLU A 25 37.06 2.34 -12.07
N TYR A 26 37.37 3.53 -11.57
CA TYR A 26 36.58 4.19 -10.55
C TYR A 26 35.17 4.29 -11.06
N ILE A 27 34.30 3.36 -10.58
CA ILE A 27 32.86 3.55 -10.64
C ILE A 27 32.60 4.81 -9.83
N ASN A 28 32.46 5.92 -10.55
CA ASN A 28 31.99 7.19 -10.02
C ASN A 28 30.52 6.94 -9.60
N LEU A 29 30.34 6.50 -8.34
CA LEU A 29 29.02 6.45 -7.71
C LEU A 29 28.58 7.91 -7.63
N ALA A 30 27.91 8.37 -8.68
CA ALA A 30 27.18 9.61 -8.63
C ALA A 30 26.25 9.50 -7.43
N ILE A 31 26.57 10.24 -6.39
CA ILE A 31 25.68 10.51 -5.27
C ILE A 31 24.44 11.14 -5.93
N LEU A 32 23.44 10.31 -6.18
CA LEU A 32 22.11 10.81 -6.51
C LEU A 32 21.73 11.75 -5.39
N PRO A 33 21.32 12.98 -5.68
CA PRO A 33 20.82 13.86 -4.65
C PRO A 33 19.72 13.08 -3.93
N SER A 34 19.82 13.01 -2.60
CA SER A 34 18.73 12.55 -1.77
C SER A 34 17.53 13.42 -2.14
N ALA A 35 16.66 12.91 -2.96
CA ALA A 35 15.31 13.41 -3.03
C ALA A 35 14.75 13.14 -1.62
N GLU A 36 14.87 14.14 -0.74
CA GLU A 36 13.92 14.28 0.35
C GLU A 36 12.59 14.38 -0.35
N ALA A 37 11.95 13.22 -0.57
CA ALA A 37 10.55 13.17 -0.97
C ALA A 37 9.86 14.05 0.06
N ASP A 38 9.17 15.06 -0.41
CA ASP A 38 8.38 15.99 0.39
C ASP A 38 7.34 15.10 1.11
N VAL A 39 7.72 14.61 2.31
CA VAL A 39 6.85 13.74 3.11
C VAL A 39 5.69 14.63 3.51
N PRO A 40 4.45 14.35 3.09
CA PRO A 40 3.32 15.19 3.42
C PRO A 40 3.35 15.49 4.91
N SER A 41 3.40 16.75 5.28
CA SER A 41 3.41 17.16 6.68
C SER A 41 2.08 16.83 7.38
N GLU A 42 1.05 16.53 6.60
CA GLU A 42 -0.31 16.26 7.07
C GLU A 42 -0.61 14.75 7.11
N LEU A 43 -1.23 14.31 8.22
CA LEU A 43 -1.72 12.94 8.38
C LEU A 43 -3.00 12.76 7.57
N LEU A 44 -3.09 11.68 6.78
CA LEU A 44 -4.20 11.42 5.86
C LEU A 44 -5.20 10.43 6.45
N LEU A 45 -6.48 10.67 6.16
CA LEU A 45 -7.61 9.82 6.58
C LEU A 45 -8.35 9.29 5.35
N GLU A 46 -8.30 7.96 5.18
CA GLU A 46 -9.10 7.23 4.20
C GLU A 46 -10.35 6.64 4.87
N ILE A 47 -11.50 6.80 4.24
CA ILE A 47 -12.78 6.29 4.73
C ILE A 47 -13.38 5.32 3.72
N THR A 48 -13.75 4.12 4.19
CA THR A 48 -14.51 3.15 3.38
C THR A 48 -15.98 3.53 3.34
N VAL A 49 -16.55 3.51 2.13
CA VAL A 49 -17.96 3.82 1.87
C VAL A 49 -18.59 2.84 0.88
N GLU A 50 -19.92 2.77 0.87
CA GLU A 50 -20.69 1.90 -0.04
C GLU A 50 -21.64 2.68 -0.97
N THR A 51 -21.98 3.92 -0.62
CA THR A 51 -22.96 4.72 -1.35
C THR A 51 -22.41 6.10 -1.69
N VAL A 52 -23.02 6.73 -2.71
CA VAL A 52 -22.70 8.12 -3.07
C VAL A 52 -22.93 9.07 -1.90
N ASP A 53 -24.03 8.91 -1.18
CA ASP A 53 -24.36 9.79 -0.04
C ASP A 53 -23.32 9.65 1.09
N SER A 54 -22.83 8.42 1.38
CA SER A 54 -21.78 8.23 2.37
C SER A 54 -20.42 8.74 1.88
N ALA A 55 -20.15 8.70 0.58
CA ALA A 55 -18.94 9.25 0.00
C ALA A 55 -18.91 10.78 0.12
N LEU A 56 -20.00 11.47 -0.27
CA LEU A 56 -20.15 12.91 -0.10
C LEU A 56 -20.07 13.33 1.38
N ALA A 57 -20.72 12.58 2.26
CA ALA A 57 -20.64 12.81 3.70
C ALA A 57 -19.21 12.69 4.26
N ALA A 58 -18.43 11.72 3.79
CA ALA A 58 -17.02 11.57 4.19
C ALA A 58 -16.17 12.72 3.69
N GLU A 59 -16.33 13.15 2.44
CA GLU A 59 -15.62 14.29 1.87
C GLU A 59 -15.95 15.58 2.62
N HIS A 60 -17.22 15.90 2.85
CA HIS A 60 -17.66 17.07 3.63
C HIS A 60 -17.09 17.06 5.06
N ALA A 61 -16.94 15.89 5.65
CA ALA A 61 -16.37 15.72 6.97
C ALA A 61 -14.83 15.81 7.00
N GLY A 62 -14.18 15.89 5.83
CA GLY A 62 -12.74 16.11 5.67
C GLY A 62 -11.92 14.85 5.53
N ALA A 63 -12.49 13.75 5.03
CA ALA A 63 -11.70 12.63 4.53
C ALA A 63 -10.80 13.08 3.38
N ASP A 64 -9.62 12.47 3.26
CA ASP A 64 -8.65 12.80 2.22
C ASP A 64 -8.70 11.83 1.04
N ARG A 65 -9.29 10.64 1.24
CA ARG A 65 -9.46 9.59 0.24
C ARG A 65 -10.63 8.71 0.61
N ILE A 66 -11.27 8.14 -0.40
CA ILE A 66 -12.36 7.18 -0.25
C ILE A 66 -11.90 5.80 -0.74
N GLU A 67 -12.11 4.75 0.08
CA GLU A 67 -12.20 3.39 -0.44
C GLU A 67 -13.65 3.08 -0.77
N LEU A 68 -13.97 2.84 -2.04
CA LEU A 68 -15.32 2.50 -2.48
C LEU A 68 -15.51 0.99 -2.56
N CYS A 69 -16.47 0.47 -1.80
CA CYS A 69 -16.82 -0.94 -1.74
C CYS A 69 -18.28 -1.18 -2.11
N GLY A 70 -18.57 -2.32 -2.69
CA GLY A 70 -19.89 -2.93 -2.64
C GLY A 70 -20.00 -3.89 -1.46
N GLU A 71 -21.20 -4.11 -0.92
CA GLU A 71 -21.49 -5.13 0.10
C GLU A 71 -20.53 -5.11 1.31
N LEU A 72 -20.39 -3.95 1.97
CA LEU A 72 -19.51 -3.78 3.14
C LEU A 72 -19.85 -4.74 4.29
N ASN A 73 -21.11 -5.12 4.44
CA ASN A 73 -21.56 -6.13 5.42
C ASN A 73 -20.96 -7.53 5.16
N GLN A 74 -20.39 -7.76 4.00
CA GLN A 74 -19.70 -8.99 3.60
C GLN A 74 -18.17 -8.80 3.48
N GLY A 75 -17.66 -7.67 3.99
CA GLY A 75 -16.24 -7.34 3.98
C GLY A 75 -15.77 -6.61 2.71
N GLY A 76 -16.70 -6.06 1.91
CA GLY A 76 -16.41 -5.31 0.69
C GLY A 76 -16.07 -6.20 -0.51
N ILE A 77 -16.74 -5.96 -1.62
CA ILE A 77 -16.44 -6.55 -2.94
C ILE A 77 -16.38 -5.44 -3.98
N THR A 78 -15.96 -5.77 -5.21
CA THR A 78 -15.92 -4.81 -6.33
C THR A 78 -17.27 -4.11 -6.48
N PRO A 79 -17.32 -2.77 -6.40
CA PRO A 79 -18.56 -2.03 -6.60
C PRO A 79 -19.02 -2.07 -8.06
N ALA A 80 -20.31 -1.87 -8.31
CA ALA A 80 -20.82 -1.76 -9.67
C ALA A 80 -20.17 -0.58 -10.41
N ILE A 81 -19.89 -0.75 -11.71
CA ILE A 81 -19.26 0.29 -12.55
C ILE A 81 -20.06 1.61 -12.51
N ALA A 82 -21.40 1.53 -12.46
CA ALA A 82 -22.24 2.71 -12.35
C ALA A 82 -22.04 3.47 -11.02
N ALA A 83 -21.80 2.75 -9.92
CA ALA A 83 -21.48 3.34 -8.63
C ALA A 83 -20.10 3.99 -8.64
N MET A 84 -19.08 3.32 -9.19
CA MET A 84 -17.73 3.89 -9.37
C MET A 84 -17.80 5.21 -10.13
N ARG A 85 -18.45 5.19 -11.32
CA ARG A 85 -18.62 6.40 -12.14
C ARG A 85 -19.27 7.53 -11.38
N LYS A 86 -20.40 7.24 -10.71
CA LYS A 86 -21.18 8.27 -10.02
C LYS A 86 -20.42 8.89 -8.85
N VAL A 87 -19.72 8.07 -8.04
CA VAL A 87 -18.90 8.56 -6.94
C VAL A 87 -17.75 9.43 -7.46
N HIS A 88 -17.05 8.96 -8.51
CA HIS A 88 -15.93 9.70 -9.10
C HIS A 88 -16.36 11.03 -9.74
N GLU A 89 -17.55 11.10 -10.35
CA GLU A 89 -18.09 12.35 -10.92
C GLU A 89 -18.50 13.37 -9.86
N ASP A 90 -18.90 12.92 -8.68
CA ASP A 90 -19.47 13.76 -7.62
C ASP A 90 -18.45 14.23 -6.57
N LEU A 91 -17.28 13.57 -6.45
CA LEU A 91 -16.25 13.87 -5.46
C LEU A 91 -15.05 14.59 -6.08
N GLU A 92 -14.40 15.42 -5.27
CA GLU A 92 -13.13 16.09 -5.62
C GLU A 92 -11.91 15.34 -5.02
N ILE A 93 -12.13 14.51 -3.99
CA ILE A 93 -11.06 13.70 -3.38
C ILE A 93 -10.86 12.36 -4.08
N PRO A 94 -9.65 11.76 -4.02
CA PRO A 94 -9.36 10.48 -4.67
C PRO A 94 -10.29 9.35 -4.25
N VAL A 95 -10.71 8.53 -5.23
CA VAL A 95 -11.59 7.37 -5.05
C VAL A 95 -10.87 6.10 -5.47
N PHE A 96 -10.71 5.17 -4.52
CA PHE A 96 -10.06 3.87 -4.70
C PHE A 96 -11.08 2.73 -4.59
N PRO A 97 -11.65 2.22 -5.69
CA PRO A 97 -12.54 1.06 -5.63
C PRO A 97 -11.77 -0.20 -5.24
N ILE A 98 -12.40 -1.03 -4.39
CA ILE A 98 -11.88 -2.36 -4.12
C ILE A 98 -12.09 -3.28 -5.34
N ILE A 99 -11.07 -4.04 -5.69
CA ILE A 99 -11.11 -5.08 -6.72
C ILE A 99 -11.07 -6.43 -6.00
N ARG A 100 -12.24 -6.92 -5.66
CA ARG A 100 -12.45 -8.18 -4.96
C ARG A 100 -13.70 -8.87 -5.51
N PRO A 101 -13.56 -9.97 -6.28
CA PRO A 101 -14.66 -10.54 -7.05
C PRO A 101 -15.72 -11.23 -6.19
N ARG A 102 -15.40 -11.60 -4.96
CA ARG A 102 -16.29 -12.27 -4.02
C ARG A 102 -15.88 -12.11 -2.57
N LYS A 103 -16.79 -12.39 -1.66
CA LYS A 103 -16.53 -12.58 -0.21
C LYS A 103 -15.75 -13.87 0.06
N GLY A 104 -15.26 -14.02 1.29
CA GLY A 104 -14.53 -15.19 1.78
C GLY A 104 -13.03 -14.96 1.73
N ASP A 105 -12.27 -15.99 1.39
CA ASP A 105 -10.81 -15.95 1.31
C ASP A 105 -10.28 -15.08 0.17
N PHE A 106 -8.96 -15.03 0.06
CA PHE A 106 -8.26 -14.22 -0.94
C PHE A 106 -7.48 -15.09 -1.95
N VAL A 107 -7.85 -16.36 -2.07
CA VAL A 107 -7.30 -17.31 -3.03
C VAL A 107 -8.25 -17.42 -4.21
N TYR A 108 -7.89 -16.87 -5.34
CA TYR A 108 -8.79 -16.75 -6.49
C TYR A 108 -8.47 -17.77 -7.58
N SER A 109 -9.52 -18.32 -8.18
CA SER A 109 -9.46 -19.11 -9.41
C SER A 109 -9.04 -18.25 -10.60
N ASP A 110 -8.66 -18.90 -11.74
CA ASP A 110 -8.31 -18.17 -12.96
C ASP A 110 -9.48 -17.35 -13.52
N ALA A 111 -10.72 -17.82 -13.34
CA ALA A 111 -11.90 -17.10 -13.77
C ALA A 111 -12.13 -15.82 -12.92
N GLU A 112 -11.93 -15.89 -11.60
CA GLU A 112 -12.01 -14.75 -10.69
C GLU A 112 -10.87 -13.77 -10.95
N PHE A 113 -9.66 -14.27 -11.17
CA PHE A 113 -8.51 -13.43 -11.55
C PHE A 113 -8.77 -12.70 -12.88
N ALA A 114 -9.35 -13.38 -13.88
CA ALA A 114 -9.75 -12.74 -15.12
C ALA A 114 -10.86 -11.68 -14.92
N ALA A 115 -11.75 -11.85 -13.93
CA ALA A 115 -12.72 -10.82 -13.54
C ALA A 115 -12.01 -9.61 -12.93
N MET A 116 -11.08 -9.81 -12.00
CA MET A 116 -10.27 -8.72 -11.41
C MET A 116 -9.56 -7.88 -12.48
N ARG A 117 -8.98 -8.52 -13.48
CA ARG A 117 -8.34 -7.81 -14.61
C ARG A 117 -9.33 -6.91 -15.37
N ARG A 118 -10.56 -7.40 -15.64
CA ARG A 118 -11.60 -6.60 -16.32
C ARG A 118 -12.04 -5.41 -15.45
N ASP A 119 -12.19 -5.64 -14.15
CA ASP A 119 -12.60 -4.60 -13.21
C ASP A 119 -11.53 -3.49 -13.10
N ILE A 120 -10.25 -3.85 -13.08
CA ILE A 120 -9.12 -2.90 -13.12
C ILE A 120 -9.15 -2.06 -14.39
N ILE A 121 -9.33 -2.68 -15.55
CA ILE A 121 -9.43 -1.96 -16.83
C ILE A 121 -10.60 -0.97 -16.76
N SER A 122 -11.76 -1.41 -16.25
CA SER A 122 -12.93 -0.53 -16.11
C SER A 122 -12.68 0.65 -15.18
N ALA A 123 -12.04 0.43 -14.04
CA ALA A 123 -11.71 1.49 -13.09
C ALA A 123 -10.70 2.49 -13.71
N ARG A 124 -9.68 1.99 -14.40
CA ARG A 124 -8.71 2.83 -15.11
C ARG A 124 -9.37 3.67 -16.21
N ASP A 125 -10.25 3.06 -17.02
CA ASP A 125 -10.95 3.74 -18.11
C ASP A 125 -11.97 4.78 -17.59
N LEU A 126 -12.44 4.65 -16.33
CA LEU A 126 -13.22 5.67 -15.64
C LEU A 126 -12.37 6.83 -15.09
N GLY A 127 -11.05 6.70 -15.05
CA GLY A 127 -10.16 7.74 -14.53
C GLY A 127 -9.99 7.71 -13.00
N MET A 128 -10.24 6.57 -12.33
CA MET A 128 -9.98 6.43 -10.90
C MET A 128 -8.52 6.78 -10.58
N GLU A 129 -8.26 7.25 -9.36
CA GLU A 129 -6.91 7.62 -8.92
C GLU A 129 -6.12 6.42 -8.36
N GLY A 130 -6.82 5.40 -7.89
CA GLY A 130 -6.20 4.18 -7.37
C GLY A 130 -7.16 3.01 -7.26
N LEU A 131 -6.65 1.92 -6.71
CA LEU A 131 -7.36 0.66 -6.49
C LEU A 131 -6.97 0.04 -5.15
N VAL A 132 -7.84 -0.84 -4.63
CA VAL A 132 -7.54 -1.68 -3.48
C VAL A 132 -7.72 -3.15 -3.86
N LEU A 133 -6.70 -3.98 -3.65
CA LEU A 133 -6.74 -5.41 -3.98
C LEU A 133 -5.79 -6.22 -3.08
N GLY A 134 -5.79 -7.55 -3.19
CA GLY A 134 -4.84 -8.41 -2.51
C GLY A 134 -5.13 -9.87 -2.80
N ILE A 135 -4.09 -10.66 -3.08
CA ILE A 135 -4.18 -12.07 -3.44
C ILE A 135 -3.24 -12.88 -2.56
N LEU A 136 -3.77 -13.97 -2.02
CA LEU A 136 -2.98 -14.97 -1.31
C LEU A 136 -2.97 -16.29 -2.09
N ARG A 137 -1.96 -17.10 -1.83
CA ARG A 137 -1.88 -18.50 -2.23
C ARG A 137 -2.58 -19.40 -1.20
N PRO A 138 -2.87 -20.67 -1.52
CA PRO A 138 -3.51 -21.60 -0.59
C PRO A 138 -2.73 -21.85 0.71
N ASP A 139 -1.44 -21.57 0.73
CA ASP A 139 -0.57 -21.64 1.90
C ASP A 139 -0.52 -20.34 2.72
N ASN A 140 -1.40 -19.37 2.42
CA ASN A 140 -1.44 -18.04 2.99
C ASN A 140 -0.17 -17.17 2.75
N SER A 141 0.66 -17.50 1.78
CA SER A 141 1.68 -16.58 1.29
C SER A 141 1.08 -15.58 0.29
N VAL A 142 1.71 -14.40 0.14
CA VAL A 142 1.31 -13.41 -0.86
C VAL A 142 1.53 -13.99 -2.26
N ASP A 143 0.54 -13.89 -3.15
CA ASP A 143 0.72 -14.23 -4.55
C ASP A 143 1.38 -13.07 -5.29
N VAL A 144 2.69 -13.02 -5.20
CA VAL A 144 3.51 -11.93 -5.76
C VAL A 144 3.34 -11.81 -7.27
N GLU A 145 3.26 -12.93 -7.98
CA GLU A 145 3.20 -12.94 -9.45
C GLU A 145 1.88 -12.34 -9.95
N ARG A 146 0.75 -12.88 -9.44
CA ARG A 146 -0.57 -12.37 -9.84
C ARG A 146 -0.79 -10.93 -9.37
N THR A 147 -0.34 -10.59 -8.15
CA THR A 147 -0.48 -9.22 -7.64
C THR A 147 0.31 -8.24 -8.50
N ARG A 148 1.56 -8.57 -8.86
CA ARG A 148 2.39 -7.72 -9.74
C ARG A 148 1.74 -7.53 -11.12
N GLU A 149 1.20 -8.59 -11.73
CA GLU A 149 0.48 -8.49 -13.00
C GLU A 149 -0.68 -7.49 -12.90
N LEU A 150 -1.46 -7.52 -11.80
CA LEU A 150 -2.55 -6.57 -11.61
C LEU A 150 -2.05 -5.14 -11.36
N VAL A 151 -0.95 -4.96 -10.65
CA VAL A 151 -0.33 -3.64 -10.43
C VAL A 151 0.16 -3.05 -11.76
N GLU A 152 0.82 -3.85 -12.59
CA GLU A 152 1.26 -3.43 -13.93
C GLU A 152 0.07 -3.06 -14.83
N LEU A 153 -1.02 -3.86 -14.77
CA LEU A 153 -2.25 -3.57 -15.50
C LEU A 153 -2.93 -2.29 -15.04
N ALA A 154 -2.87 -2.00 -13.74
CA ALA A 154 -3.48 -0.83 -13.13
C ALA A 154 -2.75 0.48 -13.49
N HIS A 155 -1.46 0.42 -13.88
CA HIS A 155 -0.68 1.62 -14.13
C HIS A 155 -1.42 2.61 -15.07
N PRO A 156 -1.47 3.94 -14.75
CA PRO A 156 -0.71 4.66 -13.71
C PRO A 156 -1.42 4.78 -12.34
N LEU A 157 -2.49 4.04 -12.10
CA LEU A 157 -3.25 4.12 -10.85
C LEU A 157 -2.41 3.65 -9.65
N GLU A 158 -2.58 4.29 -8.50
CA GLU A 158 -2.01 3.82 -7.24
C GLU A 158 -2.71 2.53 -6.79
N VAL A 159 -1.97 1.60 -6.19
CA VAL A 159 -2.54 0.34 -5.70
C VAL A 159 -2.27 0.15 -4.21
N THR A 160 -3.34 -0.14 -3.47
CA THR A 160 -3.28 -0.54 -2.06
C THR A 160 -3.45 -2.06 -1.95
N PHE A 161 -2.51 -2.75 -1.30
CA PHE A 161 -2.72 -4.14 -0.89
C PHE A 161 -3.55 -4.15 0.38
N HIS A 162 -4.71 -4.80 0.35
CA HIS A 162 -5.68 -4.77 1.45
C HIS A 162 -5.37 -5.77 2.57
N ARG A 163 -6.30 -5.89 3.54
CA ARG A 163 -6.19 -6.73 4.73
C ARG A 163 -6.07 -8.25 4.49
N ALA A 164 -5.98 -8.72 3.25
CA ALA A 164 -5.50 -10.08 2.98
C ALA A 164 -4.14 -10.33 3.63
N PHE A 165 -3.32 -9.29 3.75
CA PHE A 165 -2.04 -9.33 4.46
C PHE A 165 -2.16 -9.82 5.91
N ASP A 166 -3.23 -9.46 6.63
CA ASP A 166 -3.43 -9.85 8.02
C ASP A 166 -3.62 -11.38 8.20
N TYR A 167 -3.85 -12.10 7.11
CA TYR A 167 -3.99 -13.58 7.10
C TYR A 167 -2.69 -14.29 6.67
N ALA A 168 -1.64 -13.55 6.34
CA ALA A 168 -0.37 -14.13 5.97
C ALA A 168 0.36 -14.73 7.18
N ASN A 169 1.11 -15.82 6.96
CA ASN A 169 1.73 -16.59 8.05
C ASN A 169 2.92 -15.85 8.72
N ASP A 170 3.65 -15.03 7.97
CA ASP A 170 4.85 -14.31 8.41
C ASP A 170 4.79 -12.87 7.90
N LEU A 171 4.34 -11.95 8.74
CA LEU A 171 4.10 -10.56 8.33
C LEU A 171 5.38 -9.82 7.90
N PRO A 172 6.54 -9.94 8.57
CA PRO A 172 7.78 -9.31 8.10
C PRO A 172 8.20 -9.80 6.70
N ARG A 173 8.13 -11.10 6.44
CA ARG A 173 8.42 -11.66 5.13
C ARG A 173 7.37 -11.24 4.09
N SER A 174 6.10 -11.31 4.45
CA SER A 174 5.01 -10.91 3.57
C SER A 174 5.06 -9.41 3.22
N LEU A 175 5.62 -8.56 4.09
CA LEU A 175 5.89 -7.16 3.77
C LEU A 175 6.87 -7.03 2.59
N GLU A 176 7.95 -7.79 2.60
CA GLU A 176 8.90 -7.79 1.48
C GLU A 176 8.25 -8.33 0.19
N ASP A 177 7.43 -9.39 0.31
CA ASP A 177 6.67 -9.93 -0.82
C ASP A 177 5.70 -8.88 -1.39
N VAL A 178 4.99 -8.13 -0.53
CA VAL A 178 4.08 -7.05 -0.95
C VAL A 178 4.85 -5.90 -1.60
N ILE A 179 5.98 -5.47 -1.03
CA ILE A 179 6.85 -4.43 -1.63
C ILE A 179 7.31 -4.87 -3.03
N ALA A 180 7.68 -6.14 -3.19
CA ALA A 180 8.12 -6.68 -4.47
C ALA A 180 7.04 -6.70 -5.56
N THR A 181 5.75 -6.56 -5.21
CA THR A 181 4.65 -6.43 -6.19
C THR A 181 4.57 -5.05 -6.83
N GLY A 182 5.15 -4.02 -6.22
CA GLY A 182 5.10 -2.65 -6.70
C GLY A 182 3.86 -1.86 -6.25
N VAL A 183 3.07 -2.36 -5.29
CA VAL A 183 1.95 -1.59 -4.71
C VAL A 183 2.47 -0.37 -3.95
N THR A 184 1.66 0.67 -3.90
CA THR A 184 1.99 1.94 -3.23
C THR A 184 1.74 1.88 -1.73
N ARG A 185 0.70 1.14 -1.29
CA ARG A 185 0.23 1.08 0.10
C ARG A 185 -0.06 -0.33 0.56
N LEU A 186 0.03 -0.52 1.87
CA LEU A 186 -0.35 -1.74 2.58
C LEU A 186 -1.35 -1.40 3.68
N LEU A 187 -2.62 -1.76 3.50
CA LEU A 187 -3.67 -1.68 4.51
C LEU A 187 -3.62 -2.91 5.42
N THR A 188 -3.39 -2.71 6.71
CA THR A 188 -3.26 -3.80 7.68
C THR A 188 -3.66 -3.39 9.09
N ALA A 189 -4.09 -4.37 9.89
CA ALA A 189 -4.24 -4.26 11.34
C ALA A 189 -3.03 -4.83 12.10
N GLY A 190 -1.94 -5.15 11.41
CA GLY A 190 -0.78 -5.81 12.01
C GLY A 190 -1.03 -7.28 12.37
N GLY A 191 -1.90 -7.97 11.60
CA GLY A 191 -2.29 -9.37 11.84
C GLY A 191 -3.25 -9.56 13.02
N ALA A 192 -3.75 -8.48 13.62
CA ALA A 192 -4.69 -8.50 14.73
C ALA A 192 -6.15 -8.29 14.26
N LEU A 193 -7.11 -8.39 15.19
CA LEU A 193 -8.52 -8.12 14.89
C LEU A 193 -8.75 -6.62 14.65
N SER A 194 -7.98 -5.77 15.33
CA SER A 194 -8.04 -4.31 15.17
C SER A 194 -6.63 -3.69 15.17
N ALA A 195 -6.50 -2.52 14.55
CA ALA A 195 -5.23 -1.78 14.53
C ALA A 195 -4.73 -1.39 15.94
N PRO A 196 -5.59 -0.99 16.91
CA PRO A 196 -5.15 -0.80 18.29
C PRO A 196 -4.54 -2.05 18.93
N GLU A 197 -5.09 -3.25 18.68
CA GLU A 197 -4.53 -4.51 19.18
C GLU A 197 -3.20 -4.87 18.49
N GLY A 198 -3.08 -4.54 17.21
CA GLY A 198 -1.86 -4.78 16.41
C GLY A 198 -0.82 -3.66 16.49
N CYS A 199 -0.96 -2.67 17.38
CA CYS A 199 -0.17 -1.44 17.39
C CYS A 199 1.35 -1.68 17.38
N GLU A 200 1.85 -2.62 18.21
CA GLU A 200 3.28 -2.93 18.24
C GLU A 200 3.79 -3.52 16.91
N THR A 201 3.01 -4.42 16.31
CA THR A 201 3.33 -4.98 14.98
C THR A 201 3.29 -3.91 13.91
N LEU A 202 2.26 -3.05 13.93
CA LEU A 202 2.15 -1.92 12.99
C LEU A 202 3.36 -1.00 13.07
N ARG A 203 3.81 -0.64 14.27
CA ARG A 203 5.02 0.16 14.46
C ARG A 203 6.25 -0.50 13.82
N LYS A 204 6.44 -1.81 14.03
CA LYS A 204 7.53 -2.58 13.41
C LYS A 204 7.42 -2.61 11.88
N LEU A 205 6.20 -2.79 11.35
CA LEU A 205 5.97 -2.79 9.91
C LEU A 205 6.28 -1.42 9.30
N VAL A 206 5.90 -0.31 9.96
CA VAL A 206 6.25 1.05 9.52
C VAL A 206 7.76 1.25 9.49
N GLU A 207 8.47 0.80 10.53
CA GLU A 207 9.93 0.89 10.61
C GLU A 207 10.60 0.05 9.50
N LEU A 208 10.15 -1.19 9.30
CA LEU A 208 10.68 -2.10 8.26
C LEU A 208 10.38 -1.59 6.84
N ALA A 209 9.19 -1.07 6.62
CA ALA A 209 8.77 -0.52 5.33
C ALA A 209 9.65 0.65 4.89
N GLY A 210 9.98 1.55 5.83
CA GLY A 210 10.71 2.79 5.53
C GLY A 210 10.02 3.57 4.42
N PRO A 211 10.75 4.11 3.44
CA PRO A 211 10.17 4.85 2.32
C PRO A 211 9.69 3.96 1.16
N ARG A 212 9.80 2.63 1.28
CA ARG A 212 9.54 1.70 0.16
C ARG A 212 8.06 1.45 -0.12
N ILE A 213 7.21 1.61 0.91
CA ILE A 213 5.77 1.42 0.85
C ILE A 213 5.11 2.17 2.01
N ILE A 214 3.91 2.70 1.79
CA ILE A 214 3.12 3.34 2.85
C ILE A 214 2.36 2.27 3.62
N VAL A 215 2.62 2.16 4.93
CA VAL A 215 1.79 1.33 5.80
C VAL A 215 0.59 2.14 6.26
N LEU A 216 -0.61 1.64 5.97
CA LEU A 216 -1.92 2.23 6.22
C LEU A 216 -2.64 1.43 7.32
N PRO A 217 -2.51 1.78 8.62
CA PRO A 217 -3.24 1.12 9.67
C PRO A 217 -4.74 1.23 9.50
N GLY A 218 -5.45 0.08 9.64
CA GLY A 218 -6.90 0.04 9.51
C GLY A 218 -7.53 -1.05 10.38
N ALA A 219 -8.84 -1.06 10.47
CA ALA A 219 -9.71 -1.84 11.34
C ALA A 219 -9.83 -1.30 12.76
N GLY A 220 -11.06 -0.96 13.14
CA GLY A 220 -11.41 -0.53 14.48
C GLY A 220 -10.92 0.88 14.85
N LEU A 221 -10.52 1.69 13.87
CA LEU A 221 -10.15 3.09 14.09
C LEU A 221 -11.39 3.97 14.21
N HIS A 222 -11.31 4.90 15.14
CA HIS A 222 -12.33 5.89 15.45
C HIS A 222 -11.70 7.10 16.16
N ALA A 223 -12.47 8.18 16.38
CA ALA A 223 -11.96 9.42 16.95
C ALA A 223 -11.29 9.25 18.34
N GLY A 224 -11.72 8.25 19.12
CA GLY A 224 -11.18 8.00 20.45
C GLY A 224 -9.83 7.29 20.48
N ASN A 225 -9.33 6.72 19.36
CA ASN A 225 -8.10 5.93 19.35
C ASN A 225 -7.10 6.31 18.24
N ILE A 226 -7.54 6.99 17.18
CA ILE A 226 -6.71 7.24 16.00
C ILE A 226 -5.47 8.10 16.32
N ALA A 227 -5.59 9.12 17.16
CA ALA A 227 -4.47 9.99 17.53
C ALA A 227 -3.38 9.21 18.27
N LYS A 228 -3.79 8.42 19.27
CA LYS A 228 -2.86 7.56 20.02
C LYS A 228 -2.14 6.57 19.10
N LEU A 229 -2.88 5.91 18.21
CA LEU A 229 -2.28 4.99 17.25
C LEU A 229 -1.28 5.69 16.33
N ALA A 230 -1.58 6.91 15.88
CA ALA A 230 -0.68 7.69 15.03
C ALA A 230 0.64 8.01 15.74
N GLU A 231 0.59 8.44 16.99
CA GLU A 231 1.79 8.70 17.81
C GLU A 231 2.62 7.43 18.03
N GLU A 232 1.97 6.30 18.34
CA GLU A 232 2.65 5.05 18.68
C GLU A 232 3.26 4.36 17.46
N THR A 233 2.56 4.38 16.30
CA THR A 233 3.01 3.68 15.09
C THR A 233 3.86 4.53 14.18
N ARG A 234 3.72 5.87 14.23
CA ARG A 234 4.31 6.84 13.30
C ARG A 234 3.86 6.65 11.86
N ALA A 235 2.78 5.94 11.62
CA ALA A 235 2.13 5.88 10.32
C ALA A 235 1.65 7.28 9.89
N ARG A 236 1.52 7.49 8.59
CA ARG A 236 1.15 8.79 8.01
C ARG A 236 -0.24 8.79 7.38
N GLU A 237 -0.77 7.63 7.07
CA GLU A 237 -2.09 7.45 6.51
C GLU A 237 -2.88 6.47 7.38
N PHE A 238 -4.18 6.67 7.53
CA PHE A 238 -5.06 5.89 8.41
C PHE A 238 -6.35 5.54 7.69
N HIS A 239 -6.85 4.34 7.91
CA HIS A 239 -8.06 3.82 7.27
C HIS A 239 -9.14 3.48 8.29
N SER A 240 -10.38 3.87 8.01
CA SER A 240 -11.53 3.47 8.82
C SER A 240 -12.79 3.21 8.00
N GLY A 241 -13.44 2.07 8.28
CA GLY A 241 -14.79 1.78 7.79
C GLY A 241 -15.88 2.10 8.81
N LEU A 242 -15.53 2.63 9.98
CA LEU A 242 -16.43 2.97 11.10
C LEU A 242 -17.33 1.82 11.59
N GLY A 243 -17.09 0.59 11.13
CA GLY A 243 -17.92 -0.58 11.45
C GLY A 243 -18.01 -0.91 12.94
N GLY A 244 -17.02 -0.48 13.74
CA GLY A 244 -17.05 -0.60 15.21
C GLY A 244 -17.95 0.42 15.93
N ILE A 245 -18.36 1.50 15.24
CA ILE A 245 -19.18 2.58 15.78
C ILE A 245 -20.52 2.68 15.10
N LEU A 246 -20.53 2.52 13.76
CA LEU A 246 -21.72 2.55 12.93
C LEU A 246 -21.85 1.21 12.21
N PRO A 247 -22.96 0.47 12.39
CA PRO A 247 -23.21 -0.73 11.59
C PRO A 247 -23.16 -0.40 10.10
N TYR A 248 -22.52 -1.27 9.31
CA TYR A 248 -22.51 -1.13 7.86
C TYR A 248 -23.94 -1.02 7.32
N GLY A 249 -24.14 -0.15 6.32
CA GLY A 249 -25.46 0.16 5.81
C GLY A 249 -26.30 1.09 6.69
N SER A 250 -25.68 1.70 7.72
CA SER A 250 -26.37 2.72 8.53
C SER A 250 -26.73 3.93 7.68
N SER A 251 -28.00 4.35 7.75
CA SER A 251 -28.49 5.58 7.11
C SER A 251 -28.26 6.84 7.96
N ASN A 252 -27.59 6.73 9.09
CA ASN A 252 -27.35 7.88 9.98
C ASN A 252 -26.10 8.66 9.53
N LEU A 253 -26.24 9.36 8.39
CA LEU A 253 -25.17 10.16 7.80
C LEU A 253 -24.65 11.25 8.74
N ALA A 254 -25.50 11.90 9.53
CA ALA A 254 -25.07 12.94 10.47
C ALA A 254 -24.10 12.39 11.55
N ARG A 255 -24.35 11.18 12.05
CA ARG A 255 -23.43 10.52 12.97
C ARG A 255 -22.14 10.09 12.28
N PHE A 256 -22.24 9.61 11.06
CA PHE A 256 -21.10 9.24 10.22
C PHE A 256 -20.19 10.45 10.00
N GLU A 257 -20.72 11.58 9.50
CA GLU A 257 -19.98 12.84 9.32
C GLU A 257 -19.34 13.35 10.62
N SER A 258 -20.09 13.31 11.73
CA SER A 258 -19.58 13.73 13.04
C SER A 258 -18.34 12.94 13.45
N GLU A 259 -18.35 11.62 13.22
CA GLU A 259 -17.22 10.74 13.56
C GLU A 259 -16.02 10.96 12.65
N VAL A 260 -16.22 11.02 11.33
CA VAL A 260 -15.15 11.32 10.36
C VAL A 260 -14.50 12.67 10.68
N HIS A 261 -15.32 13.69 10.93
CA HIS A 261 -14.84 15.03 11.30
C HIS A 261 -14.04 15.01 12.61
N ALA A 262 -14.48 14.24 13.62
CA ALA A 262 -13.76 14.09 14.88
C ALA A 262 -12.43 13.36 14.70
N MET A 263 -12.36 12.32 13.84
CA MET A 263 -11.12 11.63 13.49
C MET A 263 -10.14 12.58 12.80
N LYS A 264 -10.60 13.35 11.80
CA LYS A 264 -9.74 14.30 11.07
C LYS A 264 -9.21 15.39 11.99
N ARG A 265 -10.03 15.91 12.90
CA ARG A 265 -9.57 16.87 13.92
C ARG A 265 -8.51 16.27 14.85
N ALA A 266 -8.69 15.02 15.28
CA ALA A 266 -7.72 14.33 16.13
C ALA A 266 -6.36 14.19 15.45
N LEU A 267 -6.32 13.84 14.16
CA LEU A 267 -5.10 13.79 13.37
C LEU A 267 -4.47 15.17 13.15
N ARG A 268 -5.26 16.20 12.83
CA ARG A 268 -4.75 17.57 12.66
C ARG A 268 -4.13 18.16 13.92
N SER A 269 -4.63 17.80 15.10
CA SER A 269 -4.06 18.26 16.37
C SER A 269 -2.62 17.76 16.60
N LEU A 270 -2.26 16.59 16.07
CA LEU A 270 -0.90 16.05 16.13
C LEU A 270 0.06 16.81 15.23
N ASN A 271 -0.38 17.18 14.01
CA ASN A 271 0.42 17.98 13.09
C ASN A 271 0.77 19.36 13.67
N ALA A 272 -0.17 19.99 14.37
CA ALA A 272 0.05 21.29 15.00
C ALA A 272 1.02 21.25 16.19
N SER A 273 1.19 20.07 16.80
CA SER A 273 2.07 19.84 17.96
C SER A 273 3.51 19.43 17.57
N ALA A 274 3.75 19.13 16.30
CA ALA A 274 5.09 18.77 15.82
C ALA A 274 6.00 20.03 15.85
N PRO A 275 7.22 19.96 16.46
CA PRO A 275 8.14 21.07 16.42
C PRO A 275 8.52 21.40 14.97
N ALA A 276 8.48 22.69 14.63
CA ALA A 276 8.91 23.14 13.30
C ALA A 276 10.34 22.63 13.00
N PRO A 277 10.64 22.20 11.77
CA PRO A 277 11.97 21.75 11.40
C PRO A 277 12.97 22.85 11.75
N ALA A 278 14.03 22.49 12.50
CA ALA A 278 15.09 23.42 12.88
C ALA A 278 15.65 24.06 11.61
N ARG A 279 15.48 25.37 11.46
CA ARG A 279 16.09 26.11 10.36
C ARG A 279 17.59 25.89 10.43
N ALA A 280 18.14 25.28 9.40
CA ALA A 280 19.59 25.20 9.23
C ALA A 280 20.16 26.63 9.29
N ASN A 281 20.87 26.95 10.36
CA ASN A 281 21.63 28.19 10.46
C ASN A 281 22.69 28.19 9.37
N SER A 282 22.44 28.89 8.29
CA SER A 282 23.48 29.30 7.37
C SER A 282 24.35 30.33 8.08
N SER A 283 25.33 29.85 8.85
CA SER A 283 26.44 30.69 9.35
C SER A 283 27.34 30.97 8.17
N THR A 284 27.12 32.06 7.51
CA THR A 284 28.17 32.74 6.72
C THR A 284 29.07 33.41 7.71
N ALA A 285 30.25 32.84 7.92
CA ALA A 285 31.37 33.52 8.57
C ALA A 285 32.22 34.23 7.50
N PRO A 286 32.81 35.37 7.84
CA PRO A 286 33.48 36.31 6.92
C PRO A 286 34.79 35.82 6.34
#